data_831f63d365998084922bbbd629f1bd3a
#
_entry.id   831f63d365998084922bbbd629f1bd3a
#
_cell.length_a   1.000
_cell.length_b   1.000
_cell.length_c   1.000
_cell.angle_alpha   90.00
_cell.angle_beta   90.00
_cell.angle_gamma   90.00
#
_symmetry.space_group_name_H-M   'P 1'
#
loop_
_entity.id
_entity.type
_entity.pdbx_description
1 polymer ?
#
loop_
_entity_poly.entity_id
_entity_poly.type
_entity_poly.pdbx_seq_one_letter_code
_entity_poly.pdbx_strand_id
1 'polypeptide(L)'
;MTEQYNAKDLSVLEGLDPVRHRPGMYTETERPNHLAQEVIDNSVDEALAGHAKKIKVILHADQSLEVIDDGRGMPVDIHPEKGISGVELILTKLHAGGKFSNDNYKFSGGLHGVGISVVNALSKRVEVTVKREGQVHEIAFEHGHAVTELSVTGTCGHRNTGTSVHFWPDEKYFDSYKFSALRLVNNLRAKAVLCPGLEIVFSDKVNNEEHKWYYEDGLKDYLAEGVKGYEVLPAEPYIGDFTAETEMATWAVIWQPEGGEMITESYVNLVPTKQGGTHVNGLRQGLLDAMREFCEFRNLLPRGVKLTGDDVFDRCSYVLSVKMQDPQFAGQTKERLSSRQTAAFVSGVVKDAFSLWLNEKPQLAEQLAEVCIANAHRRMRASKKVVRKKVASGPALPGKLTDCSVQDLNRTEIFFVEGDSAGGSAKQARDREFQAVMPLRGKILNTWEVSADQVLASQEVHDISVALGIDPDNDNLDGLRYGKICILADADSDGLHIATLLCALFTRHFRALVEAGHIYVAMPPLYRIDCGKEVFYALDDDEKEGVLERLSKKKAKINVQRFKGLGEMNPLQLRETTMDPNTRRLVQLTIDDNEQTMEMMDMLLGKKRADDRRSWLQTNGDMAEV
;
A
#
# COMPACT_ATOMS: atom_id res chain seq x y z
N MET A 1 16.16 -45.39 -19.58
CA MET A 1 15.34 -45.92 -18.47
C MET A 1 14.78 -44.69 -17.77
N THR A 2 13.51 -44.43 -17.96
CA THR A 2 12.82 -43.34 -17.25
C THR A 2 12.71 -43.77 -15.78
N GLU A 3 13.40 -43.06 -14.89
CA GLU A 3 13.20 -43.22 -13.46
C GLU A 3 11.72 -42.99 -13.18
N GLN A 4 11.07 -44.01 -12.62
CA GLN A 4 9.66 -43.92 -12.22
C GLN A 4 9.63 -43.10 -10.93
N TYR A 5 9.00 -41.93 -11.02
CA TYR A 5 8.68 -41.10 -9.84
C TYR A 5 7.70 -41.89 -8.92
N ASN A 6 8.13 -42.19 -7.73
CA ASN A 6 7.39 -43.02 -6.77
C ASN A 6 7.21 -42.25 -5.45
N ALA A 7 6.32 -42.76 -4.56
CA ALA A 7 6.11 -42.18 -3.24
C ALA A 7 7.39 -42.08 -2.38
N LYS A 8 8.44 -42.83 -2.70
CA LYS A 8 9.76 -42.73 -2.06
C LYS A 8 10.50 -41.45 -2.39
N ASP A 9 10.13 -40.78 -3.49
CA ASP A 9 10.75 -39.54 -3.96
C ASP A 9 10.05 -38.31 -3.34
N LEU A 10 9.01 -38.52 -2.52
CA LEU A 10 8.31 -37.48 -1.77
C LEU A 10 9.07 -37.21 -0.45
N SER A 11 9.62 -36.04 -0.28
CA SER A 11 10.18 -35.56 0.97
C SER A 11 9.11 -34.82 1.78
N VAL A 12 8.96 -35.16 3.06
CA VAL A 12 8.10 -34.45 4.00
C VAL A 12 8.99 -33.56 4.86
N LEU A 13 8.72 -32.27 4.84
CA LEU A 13 9.43 -31.29 5.69
C LEU A 13 8.70 -31.14 7.02
N GLU A 14 9.41 -31.21 8.13
CA GLU A 14 8.83 -31.09 9.47
C GLU A 14 9.38 -29.88 10.23
N GLY A 15 8.63 -29.40 11.23
CA GLY A 15 9.07 -28.32 12.12
C GLY A 15 9.22 -26.98 11.39
N LEU A 16 10.42 -26.41 11.40
CA LEU A 16 10.77 -25.13 10.73
C LEU A 16 11.45 -25.32 9.37
N ASP A 17 11.64 -26.54 8.91
CA ASP A 17 12.28 -26.81 7.62
C ASP A 17 11.51 -26.27 6.41
N PRO A 18 10.16 -26.29 6.39
CA PRO A 18 9.39 -25.65 5.30
C PRO A 18 9.74 -24.16 5.12
N VAL A 19 9.93 -23.44 6.24
CA VAL A 19 10.28 -22.01 6.23
C VAL A 19 11.67 -21.79 5.63
N ARG A 20 12.63 -22.64 6.00
CA ARG A 20 14.02 -22.54 5.52
C ARG A 20 14.17 -22.91 4.05
N HIS A 21 13.36 -23.88 3.57
CA HIS A 21 13.40 -24.31 2.18
C HIS A 21 12.70 -23.33 1.24
N ARG A 22 11.68 -22.62 1.72
CA ARG A 22 10.91 -21.66 0.93
C ARG A 22 10.58 -20.42 1.74
N PRO A 23 11.59 -19.59 2.10
CA PRO A 23 11.38 -18.41 2.95
C PRO A 23 10.39 -17.41 2.35
N GLY A 24 10.36 -17.23 1.01
CA GLY A 24 9.44 -16.34 0.31
C GLY A 24 7.94 -16.69 0.45
N MET A 25 7.59 -17.89 0.92
CA MET A 25 6.21 -18.23 1.27
C MET A 25 5.76 -17.65 2.63
N TYR A 26 6.72 -17.25 3.49
CA TYR A 26 6.46 -16.85 4.87
C TYR A 26 6.88 -15.42 5.17
N THR A 27 7.83 -14.87 4.42
CA THR A 27 8.39 -13.53 4.65
C THR A 27 8.88 -12.92 3.35
N GLU A 28 9.08 -11.59 3.35
CA GLU A 28 9.84 -10.91 2.30
C GLU A 28 11.31 -11.30 2.42
N THR A 29 11.94 -11.66 1.29
CA THR A 29 13.36 -12.08 1.25
C THR A 29 14.30 -10.96 0.80
N GLU A 30 13.79 -9.83 0.34
CA GLU A 30 14.59 -8.67 -0.04
C GLU A 30 15.44 -8.16 1.14
N ARG A 31 14.79 -7.94 2.29
CA ARG A 31 15.40 -7.47 3.54
C ARG A 31 14.71 -8.08 4.75
N PRO A 32 15.40 -8.16 5.91
CA PRO A 32 14.81 -8.75 7.11
C PRO A 32 13.78 -7.85 7.82
N ASN A 33 13.33 -6.76 7.19
CA ASN A 33 12.37 -5.82 7.78
C ASN A 33 11.05 -6.49 8.19
N HIS A 34 10.58 -7.48 7.42
CA HIS A 34 9.36 -8.21 7.77
C HIS A 34 9.54 -9.07 9.01
N LEU A 35 10.73 -9.65 9.26
CA LEU A 35 11.01 -10.33 10.53
C LEU A 35 10.91 -9.36 11.71
N ALA A 36 11.46 -8.14 11.56
CA ALA A 36 11.32 -7.10 12.58
C ALA A 36 9.85 -6.77 12.84
N GLN A 37 9.04 -6.65 11.78
CA GLN A 37 7.61 -6.37 11.88
C GLN A 37 6.88 -7.44 12.69
N GLU A 38 7.15 -8.73 12.47
CA GLU A 38 6.53 -9.83 13.22
C GLU A 38 6.83 -9.77 14.72
N VAL A 39 8.07 -9.40 15.11
CA VAL A 39 8.43 -9.23 16.52
C VAL A 39 7.76 -7.99 17.11
N ILE A 40 7.78 -6.85 16.37
CA ILE A 40 7.14 -5.61 16.79
C ILE A 40 5.63 -5.81 16.96
N ASP A 41 4.98 -6.50 16.03
CA ASP A 41 3.54 -6.75 16.06
C ASP A 41 3.13 -7.59 17.29
N ASN A 42 3.97 -8.51 17.75
CA ASN A 42 3.72 -9.24 19.00
C ASN A 42 3.73 -8.31 20.23
N SER A 43 4.67 -7.37 20.30
CA SER A 43 4.73 -6.38 21.39
C SER A 43 3.57 -5.39 21.30
N VAL A 44 3.16 -5.01 20.10
CA VAL A 44 2.00 -4.14 19.86
C VAL A 44 0.68 -4.85 20.24
N ASP A 45 0.57 -6.15 20.01
CA ASP A 45 -0.61 -6.93 20.44
C ASP A 45 -0.75 -6.92 21.98
N GLU A 46 0.34 -6.94 22.74
CA GLU A 46 0.31 -6.73 24.20
C GLU A 46 -0.20 -5.33 24.57
N ALA A 47 0.18 -4.31 23.79
CA ALA A 47 -0.32 -2.95 24.00
C ALA A 47 -1.81 -2.83 23.67
N LEU A 48 -2.27 -3.45 22.58
CA LEU A 48 -3.69 -3.51 22.21
C LEU A 48 -4.55 -4.24 23.25
N ALA A 49 -3.98 -5.26 23.88
CA ALA A 49 -4.62 -5.96 24.99
C ALA A 49 -4.57 -5.17 26.31
N GLY A 50 -3.96 -3.98 26.32
CA GLY A 50 -3.87 -3.07 27.48
C GLY A 50 -2.78 -3.45 28.49
N HIS A 51 -1.86 -4.33 28.13
CA HIS A 51 -0.81 -4.85 29.03
C HIS A 51 0.54 -4.16 28.86
N ALA A 52 0.86 -3.64 27.66
CA ALA A 52 2.09 -2.89 27.41
C ALA A 52 1.79 -1.39 27.21
N LYS A 53 2.71 -0.53 27.68
CA LYS A 53 2.67 0.93 27.50
C LYS A 53 3.93 1.46 26.86
N LYS A 54 4.96 0.65 26.75
CA LYS A 54 6.23 1.04 26.17
C LYS A 54 6.84 -0.09 25.35
N ILE A 55 7.25 0.26 24.12
CA ILE A 55 8.01 -0.61 23.24
C ILE A 55 9.31 0.10 22.89
N LYS A 56 10.43 -0.60 23.01
CA LYS A 56 11.73 -0.12 22.57
C LYS A 56 12.27 -1.05 21.49
N VAL A 57 12.66 -0.48 20.37
CA VAL A 57 13.29 -1.19 19.26
C VAL A 57 14.71 -0.66 19.09
N ILE A 58 15.69 -1.54 19.02
CA ILE A 58 17.10 -1.19 18.89
C ILE A 58 17.65 -1.91 17.65
N LEU A 59 18.07 -1.13 16.66
CA LEU A 59 18.88 -1.62 15.56
C LEU A 59 20.35 -1.48 15.95
N HIS A 60 21.01 -2.61 16.18
CA HIS A 60 22.40 -2.63 16.61
C HIS A 60 23.37 -2.43 15.43
N ALA A 61 24.60 -2.02 15.73
CA ALA A 61 25.63 -1.76 14.74
C ALA A 61 26.02 -2.99 13.91
N ASP A 62 25.80 -4.19 14.44
CA ASP A 62 26.04 -5.48 13.77
C ASP A 62 24.86 -5.94 12.91
N GLN A 63 23.86 -5.08 12.70
CA GLN A 63 22.63 -5.40 11.99
C GLN A 63 21.77 -6.46 12.67
N SER A 64 21.90 -6.64 13.99
CA SER A 64 20.89 -7.35 14.78
C SER A 64 19.80 -6.39 15.24
N LEU A 65 18.64 -6.90 15.58
CA LEU A 65 17.51 -6.10 16.03
C LEU A 65 16.95 -6.67 17.33
N GLU A 66 16.72 -5.77 18.29
CA GLU A 66 16.14 -6.11 19.58
C GLU A 66 14.83 -5.34 19.78
N VAL A 67 13.78 -6.05 20.20
CA VAL A 67 12.47 -5.48 20.54
C VAL A 67 12.17 -5.81 21.99
N ILE A 68 11.89 -4.78 22.77
CA ILE A 68 11.62 -4.86 24.21
C ILE A 68 10.26 -4.25 24.48
N ASP A 69 9.38 -4.97 25.17
CA ASP A 69 8.11 -4.47 25.67
C ASP A 69 7.99 -4.61 27.20
N ASP A 70 7.05 -3.88 27.77
CA ASP A 70 6.67 -3.94 29.18
C ASP A 70 5.32 -4.68 29.39
N GLY A 71 4.99 -5.60 28.48
CA GLY A 71 3.77 -6.41 28.52
C GLY A 71 3.77 -7.48 29.62
N ARG A 72 2.90 -8.48 29.51
CA ARG A 72 2.79 -9.58 30.50
C ARG A 72 3.99 -10.52 30.55
N GLY A 73 4.80 -10.52 29.50
CA GLY A 73 5.83 -11.53 29.25
C GLY A 73 5.27 -12.82 28.63
N MET A 74 6.03 -13.43 27.73
CA MET A 74 5.66 -14.71 27.11
C MET A 74 5.42 -15.80 28.18
N PRO A 75 4.57 -16.82 27.92
CA PRO A 75 4.36 -17.93 28.84
C PRO A 75 5.67 -18.71 29.07
N VAL A 76 6.06 -18.88 30.33
CA VAL A 76 7.29 -19.59 30.73
C VAL A 76 7.00 -20.99 31.29
N ASP A 77 5.74 -21.28 31.60
CA ASP A 77 5.26 -22.56 32.09
C ASP A 77 5.37 -23.67 31.03
N ILE A 78 5.44 -24.89 31.50
CA ILE A 78 5.53 -26.07 30.62
C ILE A 78 4.16 -26.41 30.05
N HIS A 79 4.08 -26.51 28.73
CA HIS A 79 2.84 -26.88 28.03
C HIS A 79 2.49 -28.36 28.35
N PRO A 80 1.26 -28.63 28.85
CA PRO A 80 0.93 -29.96 29.42
C PRO A 80 1.05 -31.10 28.42
N GLU A 81 0.75 -30.87 27.13
CA GLU A 81 0.80 -31.92 26.11
C GLU A 81 2.15 -32.02 25.39
N LYS A 82 2.91 -30.93 25.32
CA LYS A 82 4.14 -30.86 24.52
C LYS A 82 5.40 -31.03 25.36
N GLY A 83 5.32 -30.83 26.69
CA GLY A 83 6.42 -31.04 27.62
C GLY A 83 7.56 -30.01 27.48
N ILE A 84 7.38 -28.92 26.75
CA ILE A 84 8.31 -27.82 26.56
C ILE A 84 7.71 -26.52 27.05
N SER A 85 8.54 -25.51 27.32
CA SER A 85 8.07 -24.20 27.77
C SER A 85 7.23 -23.48 26.70
N GLY A 86 6.31 -22.60 27.13
CA GLY A 86 5.51 -21.81 26.23
C GLY A 86 6.36 -20.97 25.26
N VAL A 87 7.45 -20.35 25.75
CA VAL A 87 8.42 -19.60 24.92
C VAL A 87 9.02 -20.49 23.83
N GLU A 88 9.52 -21.67 24.21
CA GLU A 88 10.11 -22.61 23.27
C GLU A 88 9.10 -23.12 22.25
N LEU A 89 7.87 -23.40 22.69
CA LEU A 89 6.77 -23.83 21.83
C LEU A 89 6.48 -22.80 20.75
N ILE A 90 6.33 -21.52 21.12
CA ILE A 90 6.00 -20.42 20.23
C ILE A 90 7.12 -20.18 19.21
N LEU A 91 8.39 -20.34 19.59
CA LEU A 91 9.52 -20.10 18.69
C LEU A 91 9.87 -21.30 17.80
N THR A 92 9.50 -22.53 18.16
CA THR A 92 9.93 -23.74 17.43
C THR A 92 8.81 -24.45 16.66
N LYS A 93 7.54 -24.08 16.88
CA LYS A 93 6.42 -24.70 16.21
C LYS A 93 5.62 -23.68 15.39
N LEU A 94 5.35 -24.03 14.14
CA LEU A 94 4.41 -23.28 13.30
C LEU A 94 2.98 -23.47 13.83
N HIS A 95 2.16 -22.44 13.69
CA HIS A 95 0.77 -22.45 14.16
C HIS A 95 0.63 -22.70 15.66
N ALA A 96 1.59 -22.24 16.45
CA ALA A 96 1.55 -22.23 17.89
C ALA A 96 1.39 -20.79 18.41
N GLY A 97 0.39 -20.53 19.25
CA GLY A 97 0.18 -19.22 19.84
C GLY A 97 -1.17 -19.08 20.54
N GLY A 98 -1.27 -18.14 21.46
CA GLY A 98 -2.49 -17.83 22.22
C GLY A 98 -3.52 -16.97 21.45
N LYS A 99 -3.30 -16.70 20.16
CA LYS A 99 -4.14 -15.83 19.33
C LYS A 99 -5.20 -16.60 18.54
N PHE A 100 -5.23 -17.93 18.63
CA PHE A 100 -6.25 -18.79 18.00
C PHE A 100 -7.56 -18.88 18.80
N SER A 101 -7.55 -18.48 20.08
CA SER A 101 -8.74 -18.31 20.89
C SER A 101 -8.97 -16.81 21.15
N ASN A 102 -10.20 -16.35 21.00
CA ASN A 102 -10.59 -14.96 21.24
C ASN A 102 -10.51 -14.55 22.73
N ASP A 103 -10.14 -15.46 23.61
CA ASP A 103 -10.16 -15.25 25.07
C ASP A 103 -9.03 -14.31 25.54
N ASN A 104 -7.88 -14.30 24.85
CA ASN A 104 -6.70 -13.52 25.24
C ASN A 104 -6.47 -12.26 24.41
N TYR A 105 -6.92 -12.25 23.15
CA TYR A 105 -6.76 -11.14 22.22
C TYR A 105 -8.02 -10.98 21.38
N LYS A 106 -8.74 -9.90 21.60
CA LYS A 106 -9.97 -9.60 20.87
C LYS A 106 -9.69 -9.22 19.41
N PHE A 107 -8.61 -8.49 19.21
CA PHE A 107 -8.07 -8.11 17.89
C PHE A 107 -6.56 -8.28 17.93
N SER A 108 -5.97 -8.83 16.89
CA SER A 108 -4.51 -8.98 16.78
C SER A 108 -4.05 -8.68 15.36
N GLY A 109 -2.84 -8.14 15.23
CA GLY A 109 -2.16 -7.96 13.94
C GLY A 109 -1.62 -9.27 13.39
N GLY A 110 -1.22 -10.20 14.27
CA GLY A 110 -0.71 -11.53 13.92
C GLY A 110 -1.82 -12.56 13.83
N LEU A 111 -2.27 -12.90 12.62
CA LEU A 111 -3.41 -13.79 12.38
C LEU A 111 -3.04 -15.28 12.24
N HIS A 112 -1.77 -15.61 11.97
CA HIS A 112 -1.40 -16.97 11.51
C HIS A 112 -0.61 -17.80 12.52
N GLY A 113 -0.15 -17.22 13.64
CA GLY A 113 0.62 -17.92 14.67
C GLY A 113 1.96 -18.49 14.17
N VAL A 114 2.54 -17.85 13.15
CA VAL A 114 3.81 -18.30 12.54
C VAL A 114 4.93 -17.26 12.62
N GLY A 115 4.63 -15.98 12.86
CA GLY A 115 5.59 -14.90 12.71
C GLY A 115 6.88 -15.08 13.50
N ILE A 116 6.80 -15.28 14.82
CA ILE A 116 8.00 -15.41 15.65
C ILE A 116 8.78 -16.71 15.39
N SER A 117 8.12 -17.79 15.00
CA SER A 117 8.79 -19.03 14.60
C SER A 117 9.49 -18.88 13.25
N VAL A 118 8.97 -18.05 12.34
CA VAL A 118 9.65 -17.66 11.09
C VAL A 118 10.90 -16.82 11.40
N VAL A 119 10.81 -15.87 12.34
CA VAL A 119 11.98 -15.10 12.80
C VAL A 119 13.07 -16.04 13.30
N ASN A 120 12.71 -17.03 14.14
CA ASN A 120 13.66 -18.00 14.66
C ASN A 120 14.25 -18.91 13.56
N ALA A 121 13.42 -19.35 12.59
CA ALA A 121 13.86 -20.20 11.49
C ALA A 121 14.89 -19.53 10.58
N LEU A 122 14.76 -18.21 10.35
CA LEU A 122 15.54 -17.42 9.40
C LEU A 122 16.62 -16.55 10.06
N SER A 123 16.90 -16.79 11.36
CA SER A 123 17.95 -16.12 12.10
C SER A 123 19.10 -17.06 12.42
N LYS A 124 20.32 -16.52 12.42
CA LYS A 124 21.53 -17.23 12.92
C LYS A 124 21.39 -17.52 14.41
N ARG A 125 20.86 -16.52 15.15
CA ARG A 125 20.67 -16.57 16.60
C ARG A 125 19.44 -15.77 17.00
N VAL A 126 18.72 -16.24 18.01
CA VAL A 126 17.64 -15.53 18.69
C VAL A 126 17.84 -15.69 20.20
N GLU A 127 17.79 -14.59 20.93
CA GLU A 127 17.83 -14.57 22.38
C GLU A 127 16.52 -13.97 22.90
N VAL A 128 15.89 -14.66 23.83
CA VAL A 128 14.63 -14.22 24.42
C VAL A 128 14.81 -14.10 25.93
N THR A 129 14.52 -12.91 26.45
CA THR A 129 14.47 -12.64 27.88
C THR A 129 13.02 -12.33 28.26
N VAL A 130 12.49 -13.06 29.24
CA VAL A 130 11.13 -12.87 29.74
C VAL A 130 11.16 -12.50 31.21
N LYS A 131 10.55 -11.36 31.55
CA LYS A 131 10.30 -10.92 32.91
C LYS A 131 8.88 -11.28 33.29
N ARG A 132 8.69 -12.23 34.19
CA ARG A 132 7.38 -12.68 34.62
C ARG A 132 7.41 -13.23 36.04
N GLU A 133 6.39 -12.97 36.83
CA GLU A 133 6.22 -13.51 38.19
C GLU A 133 7.39 -13.22 39.16
N GLY A 134 8.05 -12.06 38.93
CA GLY A 134 9.20 -11.66 39.75
C GLY A 134 10.54 -12.31 39.40
N GLN A 135 10.57 -13.06 38.28
CA GLN A 135 11.75 -13.75 37.78
C GLN A 135 12.15 -13.25 36.39
N VAL A 136 13.42 -13.39 36.05
CA VAL A 136 13.97 -13.18 34.73
C VAL A 136 14.34 -14.53 34.14
N HIS A 137 13.72 -14.88 33.03
CA HIS A 137 13.95 -16.12 32.31
C HIS A 137 14.68 -15.84 31.02
N GLU A 138 15.60 -16.69 30.62
CA GLU A 138 16.35 -16.56 29.36
C GLU A 138 16.41 -17.89 28.63
N ILE A 139 16.35 -17.82 27.31
CA ILE A 139 16.51 -18.94 26.38
C ILE A 139 17.15 -18.43 25.09
N ALA A 140 18.01 -19.23 24.49
CA ALA A 140 18.65 -18.90 23.22
C ALA A 140 18.44 -20.00 22.18
N PHE A 141 18.36 -19.56 20.92
CA PHE A 141 18.19 -20.43 19.77
C PHE A 141 19.26 -20.11 18.72
N GLU A 142 19.71 -21.15 18.02
CA GLU A 142 20.57 -21.02 16.85
C GLU A 142 19.95 -21.79 15.68
N HIS A 143 19.86 -21.12 14.55
CA HIS A 143 19.24 -21.68 13.34
C HIS A 143 17.91 -22.39 13.62
N GLY A 144 17.07 -21.79 14.49
CA GLY A 144 15.73 -22.28 14.83
C GLY A 144 15.66 -23.40 15.85
N HIS A 145 16.79 -23.84 16.41
CA HIS A 145 16.84 -24.86 17.45
C HIS A 145 17.25 -24.25 18.80
N ALA A 146 16.59 -24.65 19.87
CA ALA A 146 17.00 -24.25 21.21
C ALA A 146 18.40 -24.77 21.50
N VAL A 147 19.32 -23.88 21.87
CA VAL A 147 20.69 -24.20 22.26
C VAL A 147 20.92 -24.10 23.77
N THR A 148 19.97 -23.48 24.48
CA THR A 148 19.88 -23.46 25.93
C THR A 148 18.49 -23.90 26.37
N GLU A 149 18.36 -24.46 27.57
CA GLU A 149 17.05 -24.63 28.20
C GLU A 149 16.59 -23.29 28.79
N LEU A 150 15.25 -23.09 28.88
CA LEU A 150 14.69 -21.93 29.57
C LEU A 150 15.11 -21.97 31.03
N SER A 151 15.86 -20.98 31.49
CA SER A 151 16.40 -20.92 32.84
C SER A 151 16.12 -19.58 33.51
N VAL A 152 16.01 -19.62 34.84
CA VAL A 152 15.93 -18.40 35.65
C VAL A 152 17.31 -17.84 35.85
N THR A 153 17.58 -16.66 35.29
CA THR A 153 18.88 -16.00 35.35
C THR A 153 18.92 -14.86 36.37
N GLY A 154 17.76 -14.42 36.84
CA GLY A 154 17.70 -13.33 37.80
C GLY A 154 16.32 -13.15 38.42
N THR A 155 16.20 -12.11 39.24
CA THR A 155 14.93 -11.68 39.84
C THR A 155 14.59 -10.25 39.45
N CYS A 156 13.32 -9.94 39.36
CA CYS A 156 12.81 -8.59 39.08
C CYS A 156 11.65 -8.26 40.02
N GLY A 157 11.20 -7.01 40.03
CA GLY A 157 9.99 -6.66 40.79
C GLY A 157 8.75 -7.33 40.15
N HIS A 158 7.79 -7.78 40.94
CA HIS A 158 6.58 -8.45 40.44
C HIS A 158 5.78 -7.65 39.40
N ARG A 159 5.91 -6.32 39.42
CA ARG A 159 5.28 -5.42 38.42
C ARG A 159 6.18 -5.13 37.22
N ASN A 160 7.43 -5.55 37.24
CA ASN A 160 8.37 -5.40 36.14
C ASN A 160 8.27 -6.65 35.25
N THR A 161 7.30 -6.63 34.35
CA THR A 161 7.05 -7.70 33.39
C THR A 161 7.43 -7.25 31.99
N GLY A 162 7.52 -8.17 31.03
CA GLY A 162 7.76 -7.87 29.64
C GLY A 162 8.59 -8.93 28.92
N THR A 163 8.77 -8.74 27.63
CA THR A 163 9.59 -9.61 26.79
C THR A 163 10.64 -8.79 26.05
N SER A 164 11.85 -9.32 25.94
CA SER A 164 12.85 -8.87 24.97
C SER A 164 13.15 -10.00 24.00
N VAL A 165 13.10 -9.69 22.72
CA VAL A 165 13.52 -10.60 21.64
C VAL A 165 14.63 -9.93 20.85
N HIS A 166 15.82 -10.49 20.92
CA HIS A 166 16.99 -10.05 20.17
C HIS A 166 17.34 -11.11 19.12
N PHE A 167 17.44 -10.72 17.85
CA PHE A 167 17.70 -11.67 16.78
C PHE A 167 18.68 -11.16 15.74
N TRP A 168 19.44 -12.08 15.15
CA TRP A 168 20.43 -11.87 14.10
C TRP A 168 19.95 -12.56 12.82
N PRO A 169 19.42 -11.83 11.83
CA PRO A 169 19.00 -12.43 10.56
C PRO A 169 20.14 -13.22 9.92
N ASP A 170 19.82 -14.38 9.33
CA ASP A 170 20.80 -15.17 8.60
C ASP A 170 20.84 -14.68 7.13
N GLU A 171 21.99 -14.10 6.76
CA GLU A 171 22.21 -13.47 5.45
C GLU A 171 21.92 -14.37 4.25
N LYS A 172 21.97 -15.67 4.41
CA LYS A 172 21.72 -16.63 3.32
C LYS A 172 20.25 -16.65 2.83
N TYR A 173 19.33 -16.03 3.59
CA TYR A 173 17.90 -16.01 3.25
C TYR A 173 17.43 -14.67 2.70
N PHE A 174 18.30 -13.65 2.65
CA PHE A 174 17.93 -12.29 2.26
C PHE A 174 18.91 -11.77 1.21
N ASP A 175 18.37 -11.05 0.22
CA ASP A 175 19.19 -10.38 -0.79
C ASP A 175 20.08 -9.32 -0.15
N SER A 176 19.58 -8.64 0.88
CA SER A 176 20.36 -7.78 1.76
C SER A 176 20.06 -8.10 3.23
N TYR A 177 21.08 -8.44 4.00
CA TYR A 177 20.94 -8.67 5.44
C TYR A 177 20.74 -7.39 6.26
N LYS A 178 20.88 -6.21 5.62
CA LYS A 178 20.74 -4.91 6.27
C LYS A 178 19.29 -4.49 6.39
N PHE A 179 18.89 -4.09 7.58
CA PHE A 179 17.58 -3.47 7.77
C PHE A 179 17.49 -2.11 7.07
N SER A 180 16.33 -1.81 6.52
CA SER A 180 15.98 -0.45 6.12
C SER A 180 15.46 0.32 7.35
N ALA A 181 16.26 1.25 7.86
CA ALA A 181 15.89 2.07 9.01
C ALA A 181 14.63 2.91 8.71
N LEU A 182 14.51 3.45 7.50
CA LEU A 182 13.34 4.22 7.07
C LEU A 182 12.04 3.38 7.14
N ARG A 183 12.08 2.11 6.66
CA ARG A 183 10.91 1.20 6.78
C ARG A 183 10.56 0.94 8.24
N LEU A 184 11.56 0.82 9.14
CA LEU A 184 11.32 0.66 10.58
C LEU A 184 10.70 1.92 11.19
N VAL A 185 11.23 3.11 10.89
CA VAL A 185 10.70 4.40 11.35
C VAL A 185 9.22 4.55 10.97
N ASN A 186 8.90 4.33 9.69
CA ASN A 186 7.53 4.45 9.19
C ASN A 186 6.58 3.43 9.86
N ASN A 187 7.01 2.18 10.01
CA ASN A 187 6.22 1.15 10.67
C ASN A 187 5.95 1.50 12.15
N LEU A 188 6.99 1.87 12.89
CA LEU A 188 6.89 2.17 14.32
C LEU A 188 6.06 3.43 14.59
N ARG A 189 6.21 4.47 13.76
CA ARG A 189 5.37 5.66 13.84
C ARG A 189 3.88 5.32 13.64
N ALA A 190 3.56 4.52 12.61
CA ALA A 190 2.20 4.08 12.37
C ALA A 190 1.63 3.27 13.56
N LYS A 191 2.43 2.37 14.17
CA LYS A 191 1.99 1.63 15.37
C LYS A 191 1.71 2.54 16.55
N ALA A 192 2.55 3.57 16.79
CA ALA A 192 2.32 4.54 17.86
C ALA A 192 1.01 5.32 17.65
N VAL A 193 0.73 5.74 16.41
CA VAL A 193 -0.52 6.41 16.04
C VAL A 193 -1.76 5.53 16.26
N LEU A 194 -1.66 4.24 15.87
CA LEU A 194 -2.77 3.29 15.94
C LEU A 194 -3.02 2.73 17.35
N CYS A 195 -2.11 2.99 18.29
CA CYS A 195 -2.18 2.55 19.69
C CYS A 195 -2.04 3.77 20.62
N PRO A 196 -3.10 4.56 20.83
CA PRO A 196 -3.06 5.74 21.69
C PRO A 196 -2.51 5.41 23.08
N GLY A 197 -1.63 6.28 23.61
CA GLY A 197 -1.00 6.09 24.91
C GLY A 197 0.17 5.10 24.93
N LEU A 198 0.56 4.52 23.81
CA LEU A 198 1.74 3.68 23.67
C LEU A 198 2.97 4.54 23.35
N GLU A 199 4.01 4.44 24.17
CA GLU A 199 5.32 5.02 23.89
C GLU A 199 6.15 4.05 23.07
N ILE A 200 6.62 4.49 21.88
CA ILE A 200 7.57 3.72 21.07
C ILE A 200 8.88 4.50 20.96
N VAL A 201 9.98 3.85 21.26
CA VAL A 201 11.35 4.38 21.14
C VAL A 201 12.11 3.52 20.14
N PHE A 202 12.64 4.13 19.09
CA PHE A 202 13.55 3.48 18.13
C PHE A 202 14.95 4.05 18.27
N SER A 203 15.93 3.19 18.52
CA SER A 203 17.33 3.55 18.67
C SER A 203 18.13 2.89 17.54
N ASP A 204 18.48 3.68 16.53
CA ASP A 204 19.34 3.25 15.43
C ASP A 204 20.82 3.46 15.81
N LYS A 205 21.49 2.36 16.14
CA LYS A 205 22.92 2.38 16.48
C LYS A 205 23.83 2.36 15.25
N VAL A 206 23.27 2.10 14.06
CA VAL A 206 24.01 2.15 12.80
C VAL A 206 24.25 3.61 12.40
N ASN A 207 23.18 4.43 12.44
CA ASN A 207 23.22 5.84 12.07
C ASN A 207 23.37 6.79 13.27
N ASN A 208 23.34 6.25 14.50
CA ASN A 208 23.37 6.99 15.76
C ASN A 208 22.20 7.98 15.90
N GLU A 209 21.00 7.53 15.51
CA GLU A 209 19.75 8.28 15.57
C GLU A 209 18.83 7.69 16.62
N GLU A 210 17.96 8.53 17.21
CA GLU A 210 16.92 8.10 18.12
C GLU A 210 15.61 8.81 17.79
N HIS A 211 14.54 8.02 17.65
CA HIS A 211 13.20 8.51 17.42
C HIS A 211 12.30 8.08 18.58
N LYS A 212 11.39 8.97 18.98
CA LYS A 212 10.41 8.70 20.05
C LYS A 212 9.06 9.20 19.59
N TRP A 213 8.05 8.33 19.68
CA TRP A 213 6.66 8.65 19.37
C TRP A 213 5.77 8.33 20.55
N TYR A 214 4.85 9.24 20.82
CA TYR A 214 3.79 9.09 21.79
C TYR A 214 2.63 9.98 21.35
N TYR A 215 1.47 9.39 21.14
CA TYR A 215 0.25 10.07 20.77
C TYR A 215 -0.81 9.77 21.81
N GLU A 216 -1.27 10.79 22.54
CA GLU A 216 -2.28 10.63 23.59
C GLU A 216 -3.65 10.34 22.97
N ASP A 217 -4.03 11.13 21.95
CA ASP A 217 -5.27 10.99 21.20
C ASP A 217 -5.05 10.28 19.82
N GLY A 218 -3.94 9.59 19.66
CA GLY A 218 -3.66 8.71 18.52
C GLY A 218 -3.83 9.40 17.16
N LEU A 219 -4.89 9.03 16.44
CA LEU A 219 -5.15 9.52 15.08
C LEU A 219 -5.36 11.03 15.03
N LYS A 220 -5.93 11.63 16.08
CA LYS A 220 -6.16 13.08 16.17
C LYS A 220 -4.85 13.85 16.16
N ASP A 221 -3.97 13.50 17.10
CA ASP A 221 -2.68 14.16 17.26
C ASP A 221 -1.84 14.04 15.99
N TYR A 222 -1.83 12.84 15.42
CA TYR A 222 -1.11 12.56 14.18
C TYR A 222 -1.61 13.41 13.01
N LEU A 223 -2.94 13.45 12.81
CA LEU A 223 -3.53 14.21 11.73
C LEU A 223 -3.34 15.71 11.93
N ALA A 224 -3.50 16.20 13.20
CA ALA A 224 -3.27 17.60 13.53
C ALA A 224 -1.81 18.04 13.33
N GLU A 225 -0.84 17.17 13.66
CA GLU A 225 0.58 17.41 13.40
C GLU A 225 0.86 17.52 11.89
N GLY A 226 0.31 16.60 11.09
CA GLY A 226 0.56 16.53 9.66
C GLY A 226 -0.06 17.66 8.85
N VAL A 227 -1.15 18.29 9.34
CA VAL A 227 -1.77 19.45 8.69
C VAL A 227 -1.33 20.79 9.29
N LYS A 228 -0.35 20.78 10.19
CA LYS A 228 0.14 21.98 10.86
C LYS A 228 0.69 22.99 9.86
N GLY A 229 0.19 24.22 9.92
CA GLY A 229 0.60 25.32 9.03
C GLY A 229 -0.33 25.53 7.85
N TYR A 230 -1.31 24.67 7.64
CA TYR A 230 -2.37 24.85 6.65
C TYR A 230 -3.64 25.42 7.29
N GLU A 231 -4.47 26.10 6.50
CA GLU A 231 -5.82 26.46 6.92
C GLU A 231 -6.71 25.23 6.93
N VAL A 232 -7.33 24.96 8.08
CA VAL A 232 -8.09 23.73 8.31
C VAL A 232 -9.50 23.99 8.82
N LEU A 233 -10.41 23.09 8.50
CA LEU A 233 -11.79 23.10 8.97
C LEU A 233 -12.22 21.67 9.34
N PRO A 234 -12.69 21.41 10.57
CA PRO A 234 -12.65 22.28 11.77
C PRO A 234 -11.22 22.60 12.25
N ALA A 235 -11.07 23.47 13.24
CA ALA A 235 -9.76 23.85 13.79
C ALA A 235 -8.98 22.65 14.38
N GLU A 236 -9.69 21.61 14.83
CA GLU A 236 -9.13 20.33 15.27
C GLU A 236 -9.80 19.19 14.50
N PRO A 237 -9.08 18.09 14.20
CA PRO A 237 -9.66 16.95 13.51
C PRO A 237 -10.94 16.42 14.16
N TYR A 238 -11.96 16.16 13.37
CA TYR A 238 -13.14 15.43 13.84
C TYR A 238 -12.76 13.97 14.02
N ILE A 239 -13.01 13.44 15.23
CA ILE A 239 -12.76 12.05 15.58
C ILE A 239 -14.08 11.34 15.77
N GLY A 240 -14.11 10.08 15.35
CA GLY A 240 -15.11 9.14 15.77
C GLY A 240 -14.48 7.80 16.06
N ASP A 241 -15.09 7.11 17.00
CA ASP A 241 -14.77 5.73 17.31
C ASP A 241 -16.04 4.94 17.54
N PHE A 242 -16.01 3.68 17.18
CA PHE A 242 -17.10 2.76 17.44
C PHE A 242 -16.55 1.36 17.68
N THR A 243 -16.99 0.73 18.75
CA THR A 243 -16.61 -0.62 19.14
C THR A 243 -17.83 -1.51 19.18
N ALA A 244 -17.88 -2.52 18.31
CA ALA A 244 -18.83 -3.62 18.35
C ALA A 244 -18.18 -4.87 18.96
N GLU A 245 -18.90 -5.97 18.94
CA GLU A 245 -18.41 -7.26 19.45
C GLU A 245 -17.28 -7.82 18.58
N THR A 246 -17.40 -7.72 17.27
CA THR A 246 -16.49 -8.33 16.28
C THR A 246 -15.73 -7.31 15.43
N GLU A 247 -16.11 -6.05 15.49
CA GLU A 247 -15.54 -4.98 14.65
C GLU A 247 -15.36 -3.70 15.47
N MET A 248 -14.32 -2.94 15.13
CA MET A 248 -14.05 -1.61 15.68
C MET A 248 -13.61 -0.70 14.54
N ALA A 249 -14.08 0.54 14.54
CA ALA A 249 -13.62 1.57 13.62
C ALA A 249 -13.28 2.84 14.40
N THR A 250 -12.11 3.40 14.12
CA THR A 250 -11.67 4.70 14.64
C THR A 250 -11.19 5.53 13.46
N TRP A 251 -11.62 6.79 13.41
CA TRP A 251 -11.24 7.68 12.32
C TRP A 251 -10.98 9.09 12.82
N ALA A 252 -10.11 9.79 12.13
CA ALA A 252 -9.93 11.23 12.22
C ALA A 252 -10.03 11.83 10.83
N VAL A 253 -10.77 12.95 10.69
CA VAL A 253 -10.92 13.67 9.43
C VAL A 253 -10.82 15.17 9.64
N ILE A 254 -10.26 15.86 8.64
CA ILE A 254 -10.13 17.31 8.62
C ILE A 254 -10.11 17.79 7.17
N TRP A 255 -10.63 18.96 6.89
CA TRP A 255 -10.62 19.55 5.56
C TRP A 255 -9.62 20.70 5.47
N GLN A 256 -9.00 20.86 4.31
CA GLN A 256 -8.03 21.90 3.98
C GLN A 256 -8.58 22.75 2.82
N PRO A 257 -9.48 23.73 3.07
CA PRO A 257 -10.20 24.46 2.02
C PRO A 257 -9.28 25.15 1.01
N GLU A 258 -8.16 25.70 1.47
CA GLU A 258 -7.16 26.39 0.63
C GLU A 258 -6.17 25.41 -0.04
N GLY A 259 -6.26 24.10 0.28
CA GLY A 259 -5.33 23.06 -0.18
C GLY A 259 -4.19 22.85 0.80
N GLY A 260 -3.28 21.94 0.44
CA GLY A 260 -2.15 21.53 1.26
C GLY A 260 -1.76 20.09 0.95
N GLU A 261 -0.77 19.58 1.66
CA GLU A 261 -0.43 18.16 1.61
C GLU A 261 -1.56 17.34 2.27
N MET A 262 -2.06 16.35 1.53
CA MET A 262 -3.20 15.55 1.94
C MET A 262 -2.74 14.27 2.59
N ILE A 263 -3.21 14.01 3.81
CA ILE A 263 -2.97 12.74 4.50
C ILE A 263 -4.18 11.83 4.26
N THR A 264 -3.96 10.71 3.55
CA THR A 264 -5.03 9.77 3.19
C THR A 264 -4.61 8.35 3.55
N GLU A 265 -4.64 8.04 4.85
CA GLU A 265 -4.16 6.79 5.37
C GLU A 265 -5.29 5.90 5.88
N SER A 266 -5.17 4.60 5.62
CA SER A 266 -6.11 3.62 6.15
C SER A 266 -5.42 2.33 6.57
N TYR A 267 -5.96 1.72 7.63
CA TYR A 267 -5.38 0.54 8.28
C TYR A 267 -6.47 -0.48 8.61
N VAL A 268 -6.14 -1.76 8.47
CA VAL A 268 -6.98 -2.87 8.90
C VAL A 268 -6.14 -3.81 9.77
N ASN A 269 -6.57 -4.03 11.01
CA ASN A 269 -5.81 -4.78 12.02
C ASN A 269 -4.33 -4.34 12.09
N LEU A 270 -4.11 -3.02 12.10
CA LEU A 270 -2.80 -2.35 12.11
C LEU A 270 -1.94 -2.54 10.84
N VAL A 271 -2.47 -3.18 9.81
CA VAL A 271 -1.80 -3.33 8.51
C VAL A 271 -2.21 -2.14 7.62
N PRO A 272 -1.24 -1.40 7.04
CA PRO A 272 -1.55 -0.29 6.16
C PRO A 272 -2.18 -0.78 4.86
N THR A 273 -3.30 -0.16 4.48
CA THR A 273 -4.02 -0.46 3.24
C THR A 273 -3.82 0.67 2.24
N LYS A 274 -2.65 0.71 1.62
CA LYS A 274 -2.24 1.79 0.70
C LYS A 274 -3.21 2.01 -0.47
N GLN A 275 -3.91 0.97 -0.91
CA GLN A 275 -4.93 1.03 -1.97
C GLN A 275 -6.36 1.15 -1.41
N GLY A 276 -6.50 1.44 -0.12
CA GLY A 276 -7.79 1.57 0.55
C GLY A 276 -8.60 0.27 0.55
N GLY A 277 -9.85 0.36 0.17
CA GLY A 277 -10.76 -0.79 0.10
C GLY A 277 -12.16 -0.47 0.62
N THR A 278 -12.90 -1.50 0.98
CA THR A 278 -14.30 -1.40 1.40
C THR A 278 -14.52 -0.49 2.62
N HIS A 279 -13.57 -0.47 3.58
CA HIS A 279 -13.62 0.40 4.75
C HIS A 279 -13.51 1.88 4.39
N VAL A 280 -12.62 2.26 3.46
CA VAL A 280 -12.50 3.63 2.96
C VAL A 280 -13.75 4.04 2.20
N ASN A 281 -14.32 3.15 1.38
CA ASN A 281 -15.59 3.40 0.71
C ASN A 281 -16.73 3.62 1.72
N GLY A 282 -16.72 2.87 2.83
CA GLY A 282 -17.65 3.07 3.95
C GLY A 282 -17.51 4.44 4.59
N LEU A 283 -16.29 4.88 4.89
CA LEU A 283 -16.02 6.23 5.42
C LEU A 283 -16.57 7.31 4.47
N ARG A 284 -16.25 7.21 3.18
CA ARG A 284 -16.73 8.15 2.15
C ARG A 284 -18.25 8.21 2.10
N GLN A 285 -18.91 7.06 2.11
CA GLN A 285 -20.37 6.98 2.03
C GLN A 285 -21.03 7.54 3.30
N GLY A 286 -20.51 7.19 4.49
CA GLY A 286 -21.05 7.65 5.77
C GLY A 286 -20.98 9.17 5.91
N LEU A 287 -19.83 9.77 5.60
CA LEU A 287 -19.67 11.24 5.61
C LEU A 287 -20.58 11.93 4.59
N LEU A 288 -20.72 11.35 3.39
CA LEU A 288 -21.61 11.88 2.35
C LEU A 288 -23.07 11.87 2.78
N ASP A 289 -23.55 10.76 3.31
CA ASP A 289 -24.95 10.59 3.67
C ASP A 289 -25.32 11.52 4.83
N ALA A 290 -24.49 11.64 5.86
CA ALA A 290 -24.68 12.57 6.95
C ALA A 290 -24.69 14.04 6.47
N MET A 291 -23.76 14.42 5.61
CA MET A 291 -23.68 15.79 5.07
C MET A 291 -24.90 16.11 4.19
N ARG A 292 -25.38 15.17 3.38
CA ARG A 292 -26.60 15.34 2.57
C ARG A 292 -27.81 15.57 3.45
N GLU A 293 -28.04 14.71 4.44
CA GLU A 293 -29.16 14.84 5.37
C GLU A 293 -29.12 16.18 6.11
N PHE A 294 -27.94 16.60 6.59
CA PHE A 294 -27.76 17.90 7.24
C PHE A 294 -28.13 19.07 6.30
N CYS A 295 -27.60 19.05 5.06
CA CYS A 295 -27.88 20.10 4.08
C CYS A 295 -29.35 20.11 3.66
N GLU A 296 -30.00 18.97 3.49
CA GLU A 296 -31.40 18.85 3.14
C GLU A 296 -32.30 19.37 4.27
N PHE A 297 -32.04 18.96 5.51
CA PHE A 297 -32.82 19.39 6.67
C PHE A 297 -32.77 20.90 6.88
N ARG A 298 -31.62 21.53 6.62
CA ARG A 298 -31.43 22.98 6.77
C ARG A 298 -31.68 23.80 5.50
N ASN A 299 -32.10 23.15 4.40
CA ASN A 299 -32.30 23.79 3.09
C ASN A 299 -31.07 24.56 2.58
N LEU A 300 -29.86 24.04 2.79
CA LEU A 300 -28.62 24.69 2.38
C LEU A 300 -28.28 24.45 0.89
N LEU A 301 -28.83 23.40 0.28
CA LEU A 301 -28.53 23.03 -1.10
C LEU A 301 -29.18 23.98 -2.11
N PRO A 302 -28.39 24.64 -2.96
CA PRO A 302 -28.91 25.41 -4.07
C PRO A 302 -29.71 24.53 -5.04
N ARG A 303 -30.68 25.13 -5.77
CA ARG A 303 -31.48 24.39 -6.76
C ARG A 303 -30.62 23.70 -7.79
N GLY A 304 -30.82 22.39 -7.95
CA GLY A 304 -30.09 21.55 -8.92
C GLY A 304 -28.69 21.10 -8.48
N VAL A 305 -28.24 21.44 -7.27
CA VAL A 305 -27.00 20.92 -6.71
C VAL A 305 -27.30 19.64 -5.95
N LYS A 306 -26.53 18.58 -6.25
CA LYS A 306 -26.54 17.32 -5.52
C LYS A 306 -25.10 17.00 -5.14
N LEU A 307 -24.84 16.82 -3.84
CA LEU A 307 -23.53 16.44 -3.33
C LEU A 307 -23.20 15.00 -3.75
N THR A 308 -21.95 14.78 -4.09
CA THR A 308 -21.34 13.46 -4.36
C THR A 308 -20.24 13.17 -3.33
N GLY A 309 -19.78 11.93 -3.26
CA GLY A 309 -18.67 11.56 -2.38
C GLY A 309 -17.43 12.42 -2.63
N ASP A 310 -17.13 12.72 -3.88
CA ASP A 310 -15.98 13.53 -4.23
C ASP A 310 -16.10 14.98 -3.74
N ASP A 311 -17.30 15.56 -3.67
CA ASP A 311 -17.49 16.92 -3.17
C ASP A 311 -17.20 17.03 -1.67
N VAL A 312 -17.47 15.97 -0.90
CA VAL A 312 -17.18 15.89 0.53
C VAL A 312 -15.71 15.52 0.80
N PHE A 313 -15.14 14.66 -0.04
CA PHE A 313 -13.77 14.18 0.09
C PHE A 313 -12.72 15.07 -0.60
N ASP A 314 -13.13 16.01 -1.46
CA ASP A 314 -12.19 16.97 -2.02
C ASP A 314 -11.54 17.77 -0.88
N ARG A 315 -10.20 17.73 -0.82
CA ARG A 315 -9.38 18.36 0.23
C ARG A 315 -9.66 17.86 1.67
N CYS A 316 -10.09 16.60 1.79
CA CYS A 316 -10.27 15.91 3.07
C CYS A 316 -9.06 15.05 3.39
N SER A 317 -8.29 15.42 4.38
CA SER A 317 -7.28 14.56 4.99
C SER A 317 -7.95 13.63 6.02
N TYR A 318 -7.58 12.36 6.01
CA TYR A 318 -8.14 11.38 6.94
C TYR A 318 -7.14 10.29 7.33
N VAL A 319 -7.33 9.76 8.52
CA VAL A 319 -6.74 8.50 8.97
C VAL A 319 -7.87 7.61 9.46
N LEU A 320 -7.95 6.40 8.92
CA LEU A 320 -8.98 5.41 9.26
C LEU A 320 -8.32 4.12 9.75
N SER A 321 -8.68 3.66 10.94
CA SER A 321 -8.28 2.36 11.49
C SER A 321 -9.49 1.48 11.73
N VAL A 322 -9.52 0.32 11.10
CA VAL A 322 -10.56 -0.70 11.32
C VAL A 322 -9.92 -1.94 11.92
N LYS A 323 -10.52 -2.47 12.97
CA LYS A 323 -10.16 -3.77 13.55
C LYS A 323 -11.34 -4.72 13.38
N MET A 324 -11.09 -5.90 12.87
CA MET A 324 -12.13 -6.86 12.55
C MET A 324 -11.62 -8.30 12.64
N GLN A 325 -12.53 -9.23 12.84
CA GLN A 325 -12.23 -10.65 12.73
C GLN A 325 -12.19 -11.05 11.25
N ASP A 326 -11.23 -11.90 10.88
CA ASP A 326 -11.10 -12.52 9.55
C ASP A 326 -11.14 -11.54 8.36
N PRO A 327 -10.30 -10.48 8.32
CA PRO A 327 -10.27 -9.56 7.21
C PRO A 327 -9.83 -10.27 5.92
N GLN A 328 -10.53 -9.98 4.81
CA GLN A 328 -10.18 -10.49 3.50
C GLN A 328 -9.57 -9.37 2.66
N PHE A 329 -8.40 -9.63 2.11
CA PHE A 329 -7.66 -8.69 1.27
C PHE A 329 -7.64 -9.14 -0.19
N ALA A 330 -7.51 -8.17 -1.08
CA ALA A 330 -7.37 -8.42 -2.51
C ALA A 330 -5.90 -8.67 -2.88
N GLY A 331 -5.28 -9.72 -2.34
CA GLY A 331 -3.88 -10.09 -2.61
C GLY A 331 -3.08 -10.32 -1.35
N GLN A 332 -1.89 -10.91 -1.52
CA GLN A 332 -1.00 -11.31 -0.42
C GLN A 332 -0.39 -10.11 0.31
N THR A 333 -0.15 -9.00 -0.39
CA THR A 333 0.42 -7.76 0.17
C THR A 333 -0.53 -7.01 1.11
N LYS A 334 -1.79 -7.44 1.21
CA LYS A 334 -2.81 -6.85 2.10
C LYS A 334 -3.08 -5.35 1.90
N GLU A 335 -2.72 -4.80 0.76
CA GLU A 335 -2.84 -3.36 0.48
C GLU A 335 -4.28 -2.87 0.30
N ARG A 336 -5.22 -3.77 0.02
CA ARG A 336 -6.63 -3.42 -0.21
C ARG A 336 -7.58 -4.38 0.49
N LEU A 337 -8.46 -3.84 1.33
CA LEU A 337 -9.52 -4.63 1.96
C LEU A 337 -10.66 -4.93 0.96
N SER A 338 -11.09 -6.20 0.90
CA SER A 338 -12.17 -6.67 0.04
C SER A 338 -13.42 -7.16 0.78
N SER A 339 -13.41 -7.23 2.11
CA SER A 339 -14.54 -7.67 2.94
C SER A 339 -15.76 -6.76 2.72
N ARG A 340 -16.81 -7.27 2.06
CA ARG A 340 -17.99 -6.46 1.64
C ARG A 340 -18.77 -5.87 2.81
N GLN A 341 -18.89 -6.63 3.90
CA GLN A 341 -19.66 -6.21 5.09
C GLN A 341 -19.08 -4.97 5.75
N THR A 342 -17.76 -4.80 5.70
CA THR A 342 -17.06 -3.66 6.31
C THR A 342 -17.49 -2.31 5.73
N ALA A 343 -17.85 -2.26 4.44
CA ALA A 343 -18.34 -1.02 3.84
C ALA A 343 -19.65 -0.55 4.49
N ALA A 344 -20.59 -1.46 4.70
CA ALA A 344 -21.87 -1.15 5.34
C ALA A 344 -21.70 -0.80 6.82
N PHE A 345 -20.85 -1.56 7.54
CA PHE A 345 -20.54 -1.30 8.95
C PHE A 345 -19.94 0.11 9.11
N VAL A 346 -18.83 0.40 8.42
CA VAL A 346 -18.16 1.71 8.54
C VAL A 346 -19.07 2.85 8.08
N SER A 347 -19.83 2.67 7.00
CA SER A 347 -20.77 3.68 6.52
C SER A 347 -21.84 4.01 7.57
N GLY A 348 -22.40 2.99 8.22
CA GLY A 348 -23.42 3.17 9.25
C GLY A 348 -22.89 3.94 10.46
N VAL A 349 -21.79 3.48 11.06
CA VAL A 349 -21.24 4.08 12.27
C VAL A 349 -20.71 5.50 12.03
N VAL A 350 -20.08 5.74 10.88
CA VAL A 350 -19.60 7.06 10.50
C VAL A 350 -20.75 8.03 10.24
N LYS A 351 -21.79 7.59 9.54
CA LYS A 351 -22.99 8.39 9.29
C LYS A 351 -23.62 8.85 10.60
N ASP A 352 -23.86 7.93 11.54
CA ASP A 352 -24.52 8.22 12.80
C ASP A 352 -23.68 9.18 13.65
N ALA A 353 -22.39 8.90 13.82
CA ALA A 353 -21.50 9.74 14.61
C ALA A 353 -21.30 11.13 13.98
N PHE A 354 -21.15 11.20 12.67
CA PHE A 354 -20.97 12.48 11.98
C PHE A 354 -22.26 13.32 11.96
N SER A 355 -23.42 12.68 11.82
CA SER A 355 -24.71 13.37 11.94
C SER A 355 -24.89 14.00 13.32
N LEU A 356 -24.49 13.31 14.40
CA LEU A 356 -24.50 13.88 15.74
C LEU A 356 -23.57 15.09 15.84
N TRP A 357 -22.34 14.98 15.38
CA TRP A 357 -21.36 16.06 15.41
C TRP A 357 -21.81 17.29 14.60
N LEU A 358 -22.39 17.10 13.41
CA LEU A 358 -22.94 18.19 12.59
C LEU A 358 -24.05 18.95 13.32
N ASN A 359 -24.89 18.23 14.08
CA ASN A 359 -25.99 18.85 14.84
C ASN A 359 -25.54 19.51 16.15
N GLU A 360 -24.48 19.00 16.78
CA GLU A 360 -23.88 19.60 17.98
C GLU A 360 -23.13 20.91 17.66
N LYS A 361 -22.53 21.01 16.46
CA LYS A 361 -21.70 22.15 16.05
C LYS A 361 -22.23 22.81 14.77
N PRO A 362 -23.46 23.35 14.79
CA PRO A 362 -24.16 23.77 13.57
C PRO A 362 -23.44 24.85 12.76
N GLN A 363 -22.72 25.76 13.39
CA GLN A 363 -21.96 26.81 12.69
C GLN A 363 -20.78 26.24 11.90
N LEU A 364 -20.03 25.32 12.51
CA LEU A 364 -18.93 24.62 11.83
C LEU A 364 -19.46 23.71 10.71
N ALA A 365 -20.59 23.05 10.95
CA ALA A 365 -21.25 22.18 9.97
C ALA A 365 -21.74 22.97 8.74
N GLU A 366 -22.27 24.19 8.95
CA GLU A 366 -22.66 25.08 7.86
C GLU A 366 -21.44 25.54 7.05
N GLN A 367 -20.33 25.92 7.70
CA GLN A 367 -19.09 26.26 7.00
C GLN A 367 -18.56 25.06 6.18
N LEU A 368 -18.59 23.86 6.74
CA LEU A 368 -18.19 22.66 6.02
C LEU A 368 -19.14 22.35 4.86
N ALA A 369 -20.44 22.53 5.04
CA ALA A 369 -21.43 22.41 3.97
C ALA A 369 -21.16 23.40 2.83
N GLU A 370 -20.79 24.66 3.14
CA GLU A 370 -20.39 25.65 2.14
C GLU A 370 -19.17 25.20 1.34
N VAL A 371 -18.15 24.62 1.98
CA VAL A 371 -16.98 24.04 1.30
C VAL A 371 -17.42 22.91 0.34
N CYS A 372 -18.24 21.96 0.82
CA CYS A 372 -18.76 20.87 -0.01
C CYS A 372 -19.62 21.36 -1.18
N ILE A 373 -20.46 22.37 -0.95
CA ILE A 373 -21.29 23.00 -2.00
C ILE A 373 -20.40 23.74 -3.02
N ALA A 374 -19.35 24.42 -2.56
CA ALA A 374 -18.39 25.08 -3.45
C ALA A 374 -17.67 24.05 -4.33
N ASN A 375 -17.28 22.90 -3.77
CA ASN A 375 -16.70 21.79 -4.50
C ASN A 375 -17.68 21.24 -5.55
N ALA A 376 -18.94 21.02 -5.18
CA ALA A 376 -20.00 20.61 -6.11
C ALA A 376 -20.19 21.63 -7.23
N HIS A 377 -20.20 22.92 -6.91
CA HIS A 377 -20.26 23.98 -7.94
C HIS A 377 -19.03 23.98 -8.84
N ARG A 378 -17.83 23.75 -8.31
CA ARG A 378 -16.58 23.63 -9.08
C ARG A 378 -16.69 22.45 -10.05
N ARG A 379 -17.09 21.28 -9.57
CA ARG A 379 -17.34 20.08 -10.37
C ARG A 379 -18.41 20.33 -11.45
N MET A 380 -19.54 20.94 -11.09
CA MET A 380 -20.62 21.25 -12.04
C MET A 380 -20.21 22.34 -13.05
N ARG A 381 -19.37 23.31 -12.66
CA ARG A 381 -18.82 24.30 -13.60
C ARG A 381 -17.80 23.65 -14.53
N ALA A 382 -16.94 22.77 -14.03
CA ALA A 382 -16.04 21.98 -14.85
C ALA A 382 -16.84 21.15 -15.88
N SER A 383 -17.91 20.48 -15.44
CA SER A 383 -18.79 19.71 -16.34
C SER A 383 -19.58 20.59 -17.33
N LYS A 384 -19.94 21.85 -16.97
CA LYS A 384 -20.62 22.80 -17.86
C LYS A 384 -19.67 23.58 -18.77
N LYS A 385 -18.39 23.81 -18.36
CA LYS A 385 -17.40 24.52 -19.19
C LYS A 385 -16.91 23.71 -20.39
N VAL A 386 -17.22 22.44 -20.43
CA VAL A 386 -16.86 21.54 -21.53
C VAL A 386 -17.93 21.48 -22.62
N VAL A 387 -18.63 22.58 -22.91
CA VAL A 387 -19.07 22.81 -24.26
C VAL A 387 -17.90 23.46 -24.99
N ARG A 388 -17.15 22.66 -25.73
CA ARG A 388 -16.08 23.14 -26.59
C ARG A 388 -16.55 24.38 -27.34
N LYS A 389 -15.97 25.56 -27.10
CA LYS A 389 -15.75 26.46 -28.19
C LYS A 389 -15.02 25.64 -29.25
N LYS A 390 -15.62 25.45 -30.43
CA LYS A 390 -14.89 24.98 -31.60
C LYS A 390 -13.59 25.71 -31.61
N VAL A 391 -12.47 24.98 -31.49
CA VAL A 391 -11.13 25.52 -31.62
C VAL A 391 -11.01 25.99 -33.06
N ALA A 392 -11.35 27.25 -33.27
CA ALA A 392 -10.92 27.97 -34.44
C ALA A 392 -9.48 28.37 -34.14
N SER A 393 -8.51 27.70 -34.79
CA SER A 393 -7.05 27.93 -34.72
C SER A 393 -6.26 27.41 -33.50
N GLY A 394 -6.35 26.11 -33.20
CA GLY A 394 -5.30 25.40 -32.44
C GLY A 394 -4.56 24.40 -33.35
N PRO A 395 -3.37 23.88 -32.98
CA PRO A 395 -2.71 22.84 -33.76
C PRO A 395 -3.66 21.65 -33.95
N ALA A 396 -3.68 21.09 -35.16
CA ALA A 396 -4.50 19.90 -35.44
C ALA A 396 -4.08 18.76 -34.52
N LEU A 397 -5.05 18.05 -33.93
CA LEU A 397 -4.76 16.88 -33.09
C LEU A 397 -3.92 15.87 -33.88
N PRO A 398 -2.97 15.17 -33.22
CA PRO A 398 -2.13 14.19 -33.88
C PRO A 398 -2.97 13.13 -34.62
N GLY A 399 -2.66 12.86 -35.88
CA GLY A 399 -3.43 11.92 -36.70
C GLY A 399 -3.44 10.48 -36.16
N LYS A 400 -2.47 10.14 -35.30
CA LYS A 400 -2.40 8.84 -34.60
C LYS A 400 -3.29 8.74 -33.37
N LEU A 401 -3.78 9.87 -32.84
CA LEU A 401 -4.70 9.90 -31.69
C LEU A 401 -6.08 9.38 -32.12
N THR A 402 -6.60 8.42 -31.37
CA THR A 402 -7.99 7.98 -31.47
C THR A 402 -8.72 8.47 -30.24
N ASP A 403 -9.40 9.62 -30.37
CA ASP A 403 -10.03 10.35 -29.27
C ASP A 403 -11.33 9.71 -28.79
N CYS A 404 -11.77 10.06 -27.59
CA CYS A 404 -13.05 9.66 -27.01
C CYS A 404 -14.13 10.73 -27.26
N SER A 405 -15.40 10.35 -27.08
CA SER A 405 -16.54 11.24 -27.37
C SER A 405 -16.92 12.17 -26.22
N VAL A 406 -16.72 11.74 -24.97
CA VAL A 406 -16.95 12.52 -23.74
C VAL A 406 -15.79 13.48 -23.51
N GLN A 407 -16.09 14.60 -22.87
CA GLN A 407 -15.13 15.68 -22.60
C GLN A 407 -15.09 16.05 -21.10
N ASP A 408 -15.71 15.22 -20.27
CA ASP A 408 -15.64 15.37 -18.81
C ASP A 408 -14.28 14.86 -18.31
N LEU A 409 -13.48 15.78 -17.80
CA LEU A 409 -12.13 15.48 -17.30
C LEU A 409 -12.13 14.38 -16.24
N ASN A 410 -13.16 14.30 -15.40
CA ASN A 410 -13.24 13.27 -14.35
C ASN A 410 -13.50 11.87 -14.89
N ARG A 411 -13.97 11.76 -16.14
CA ARG A 411 -14.28 10.48 -16.79
C ARG A 411 -13.29 10.11 -17.87
N THR A 412 -12.67 11.09 -18.52
CA THR A 412 -11.84 10.87 -19.70
C THR A 412 -10.46 10.32 -19.35
N GLU A 413 -10.01 9.40 -20.15
CA GLU A 413 -8.72 8.73 -19.99
C GLU A 413 -8.01 8.66 -21.34
N ILE A 414 -6.69 8.79 -21.35
CA ILE A 414 -5.87 8.52 -22.51
C ILE A 414 -4.85 7.43 -22.20
N PHE A 415 -4.70 6.47 -23.11
CA PHE A 415 -3.68 5.43 -23.04
C PHE A 415 -2.59 5.72 -24.07
N PHE A 416 -1.38 5.97 -23.60
CA PHE A 416 -0.18 5.97 -24.42
C PHE A 416 0.30 4.52 -24.55
N VAL A 417 0.28 3.98 -25.75
CA VAL A 417 0.49 2.55 -26.01
C VAL A 417 1.74 2.35 -26.87
N GLU A 418 2.58 1.40 -26.50
CA GLU A 418 3.77 1.06 -27.25
C GLU A 418 3.44 0.46 -28.62
N GLY A 419 3.87 1.13 -29.68
CA GLY A 419 3.81 0.64 -31.05
C GLY A 419 2.41 0.63 -31.68
N ASP A 420 2.39 0.50 -33.00
CA ASP A 420 1.14 0.49 -33.77
C ASP A 420 0.34 -0.83 -33.62
N SER A 421 1.02 -1.96 -33.34
CA SER A 421 0.36 -3.28 -33.17
C SER A 421 -0.49 -3.32 -31.91
N ALA A 422 0.11 -3.05 -30.74
CA ALA A 422 -0.61 -2.96 -29.48
C ALA A 422 -1.61 -1.80 -29.47
N GLY A 423 -1.26 -0.68 -30.13
CA GLY A 423 -2.18 0.43 -30.37
C GLY A 423 -3.43 0.03 -31.14
N GLY A 424 -3.32 -0.89 -32.10
CA GLY A 424 -4.45 -1.47 -32.84
C GLY A 424 -5.39 -2.28 -31.95
N SER A 425 -4.85 -3.15 -31.11
CA SER A 425 -5.60 -3.92 -30.11
C SER A 425 -6.27 -3.00 -29.09
N ALA A 426 -5.55 -2.02 -28.56
CA ALA A 426 -6.07 -1.05 -27.60
C ALA A 426 -7.19 -0.18 -28.18
N LYS A 427 -7.10 0.24 -29.44
CA LYS A 427 -8.17 0.98 -30.13
C LYS A 427 -9.46 0.18 -30.25
N GLN A 428 -9.36 -1.14 -30.42
CA GLN A 428 -10.53 -2.03 -30.44
C GLN A 428 -11.05 -2.35 -29.04
N ALA A 429 -10.17 -2.45 -28.05
CA ALA A 429 -10.48 -2.78 -26.66
C ALA A 429 -11.15 -1.64 -25.92
N ARG A 430 -10.83 -0.38 -26.23
CA ARG A 430 -11.23 0.81 -25.49
C ARG A 430 -12.73 1.02 -25.41
N ASP A 431 -13.19 1.66 -24.37
CA ASP A 431 -14.51 2.31 -24.36
C ASP A 431 -14.42 3.62 -25.15
N ARG A 432 -15.21 3.69 -26.25
CA ARG A 432 -15.19 4.84 -27.17
C ARG A 432 -15.76 6.10 -26.54
N GLU A 433 -16.55 5.94 -25.49
CA GLU A 433 -17.17 7.06 -24.82
C GLU A 433 -16.15 7.91 -24.06
N PHE A 434 -15.29 7.29 -23.24
CA PHE A 434 -14.41 8.04 -22.34
C PHE A 434 -12.91 7.68 -22.43
N GLN A 435 -12.53 6.66 -23.21
CA GLN A 435 -11.13 6.27 -23.38
C GLN A 435 -10.58 6.67 -24.74
N ALA A 436 -9.49 7.41 -24.74
CA ALA A 436 -8.68 7.74 -25.92
C ALA A 436 -7.44 6.83 -25.96
N VAL A 437 -6.91 6.58 -27.16
CA VAL A 437 -5.69 5.79 -27.38
C VAL A 437 -4.77 6.52 -28.35
N MET A 438 -3.50 6.64 -27.99
CA MET A 438 -2.45 7.19 -28.84
C MET A 438 -1.24 6.24 -28.86
N PRO A 439 -0.97 5.56 -29.97
CA PRO A 439 0.23 4.75 -30.11
C PRO A 439 1.47 5.64 -30.23
N LEU A 440 2.55 5.21 -29.58
CA LEU A 440 3.87 5.84 -29.63
C LEU A 440 4.77 5.02 -30.58
N ARG A 441 5.52 5.69 -31.45
CA ARG A 441 6.39 5.04 -32.41
C ARG A 441 7.82 4.89 -31.87
N GLY A 442 8.07 3.74 -31.24
CA GLY A 442 9.36 3.40 -30.66
C GLY A 442 9.67 4.17 -29.36
N LYS A 443 10.95 4.14 -28.96
CA LYS A 443 11.41 4.81 -27.74
C LYS A 443 11.38 6.31 -27.92
N ILE A 444 10.75 7.00 -26.98
CA ILE A 444 10.77 8.47 -26.96
C ILE A 444 12.16 8.98 -26.60
N LEU A 445 12.41 10.25 -26.89
CA LEU A 445 13.64 10.94 -26.49
C LEU A 445 13.83 10.83 -24.96
N ASN A 446 15.07 10.53 -24.54
CA ASN A 446 15.42 10.71 -23.12
C ASN A 446 15.45 12.21 -22.82
N THR A 447 14.42 12.68 -22.15
CA THR A 447 14.18 14.11 -21.87
C THR A 447 14.81 14.58 -20.58
N TRP A 448 15.50 13.70 -19.83
CA TRP A 448 15.98 14.01 -18.48
C TRP A 448 16.97 15.20 -18.44
N GLU A 449 17.86 15.31 -19.41
CA GLU A 449 18.85 16.41 -19.50
C GLU A 449 18.52 17.45 -20.57
N VAL A 450 17.29 17.49 -21.05
CA VAL A 450 16.86 18.35 -22.16
C VAL A 450 15.95 19.45 -21.63
N SER A 451 16.12 20.69 -22.12
CA SER A 451 15.25 21.82 -21.75
C SER A 451 13.86 21.71 -22.42
N ALA A 452 12.84 22.39 -21.86
CA ALA A 452 11.47 22.36 -22.38
C ALA A 452 11.38 22.71 -23.87
N ASP A 453 12.09 23.74 -24.32
CA ASP A 453 12.11 24.16 -25.73
C ASP A 453 12.67 23.08 -26.67
N GLN A 454 13.68 22.35 -26.20
CA GLN A 454 14.31 21.27 -26.96
C GLN A 454 13.48 19.98 -26.93
N VAL A 455 12.74 19.75 -25.85
CA VAL A 455 11.87 18.59 -25.70
C VAL A 455 10.74 18.61 -26.74
N LEU A 456 10.15 19.76 -27.00
CA LEU A 456 9.11 19.95 -28.04
C LEU A 456 9.64 19.80 -29.49
N ALA A 457 10.95 19.80 -29.70
CA ALA A 457 11.53 19.47 -31.02
C ALA A 457 11.38 17.96 -31.35
N SER A 458 11.12 17.10 -30.36
CA SER A 458 10.73 15.71 -30.58
C SER A 458 9.27 15.62 -31.01
N GLN A 459 9.02 15.05 -32.19
CA GLN A 459 7.64 14.91 -32.72
C GLN A 459 6.74 14.13 -31.75
N GLU A 460 7.27 13.09 -31.10
CA GLU A 460 6.49 12.26 -30.15
C GLU A 460 6.09 13.07 -28.91
N VAL A 461 7.00 13.88 -28.36
CA VAL A 461 6.70 14.74 -27.20
C VAL A 461 5.76 15.88 -27.58
N HIS A 462 5.96 16.47 -28.75
CA HIS A 462 5.04 17.47 -29.30
C HIS A 462 3.64 16.89 -29.45
N ASP A 463 3.50 15.68 -30.01
CA ASP A 463 2.20 15.00 -30.15
C ASP A 463 1.55 14.70 -28.80
N ILE A 464 2.34 14.31 -27.76
CA ILE A 464 1.86 14.11 -26.39
C ILE A 464 1.32 15.44 -25.85
N SER A 465 2.10 16.53 -25.94
CA SER A 465 1.69 17.86 -25.45
C SER A 465 0.37 18.32 -26.12
N VAL A 466 0.28 18.21 -27.45
CA VAL A 466 -0.93 18.57 -28.20
C VAL A 466 -2.12 17.68 -27.84
N ALA A 467 -1.91 16.37 -27.66
CA ALA A 467 -2.95 15.44 -27.25
C ALA A 467 -3.49 15.76 -25.85
N LEU A 468 -2.60 16.07 -24.91
CA LEU A 468 -2.95 16.42 -23.52
C LEU A 468 -3.53 17.84 -23.42
N GLY A 469 -3.16 18.75 -24.30
CA GLY A 469 -3.53 20.17 -24.26
C GLY A 469 -2.73 20.98 -23.23
N ILE A 470 -1.55 20.46 -22.81
CA ILE A 470 -0.67 21.06 -21.83
C ILE A 470 0.75 21.12 -22.40
N ASP A 471 1.39 22.27 -22.26
CA ASP A 471 2.79 22.46 -22.65
C ASP A 471 3.74 22.01 -21.54
N PRO A 472 4.96 21.52 -21.90
CA PRO A 472 5.99 21.22 -20.90
C PRO A 472 6.31 22.41 -19.99
N ASP A 473 6.66 22.12 -18.74
CA ASP A 473 7.01 23.08 -17.68
C ASP A 473 5.91 24.13 -17.40
N ASN A 474 4.66 23.79 -17.67
CA ASN A 474 3.50 24.61 -17.38
C ASN A 474 2.73 24.07 -16.18
N ASP A 475 2.62 24.89 -15.13
CA ASP A 475 1.87 24.54 -13.90
C ASP A 475 0.35 24.71 -14.06
N ASN A 476 -0.11 25.39 -15.11
CA ASN A 476 -1.53 25.59 -15.37
C ASN A 476 -2.13 24.42 -16.15
N LEU A 477 -3.04 23.69 -15.50
CA LEU A 477 -3.75 22.54 -16.06
C LEU A 477 -5.11 22.86 -16.72
N ASP A 478 -5.45 24.13 -16.91
CA ASP A 478 -6.76 24.56 -17.49
C ASP A 478 -7.02 24.01 -18.90
N GLY A 479 -5.99 23.65 -19.64
CA GLY A 479 -6.07 23.05 -20.98
C GLY A 479 -6.18 21.54 -21.01
N LEU A 480 -6.07 20.86 -19.86
CA LEU A 480 -5.99 19.41 -19.77
C LEU A 480 -7.24 18.74 -20.39
N ARG A 481 -7.00 17.73 -21.22
CA ARG A 481 -8.06 17.05 -21.99
C ARG A 481 -8.51 15.73 -21.37
N TYR A 482 -7.66 15.08 -20.57
CA TYR A 482 -7.93 13.78 -19.98
C TYR A 482 -7.59 13.77 -18.50
N GLY A 483 -8.52 13.30 -17.68
CA GLY A 483 -8.33 13.22 -16.22
C GLY A 483 -7.42 12.10 -15.76
N LYS A 484 -7.26 11.05 -16.59
CA LYS A 484 -6.26 10.02 -16.37
C LYS A 484 -5.41 9.83 -17.60
N ILE A 485 -4.12 9.76 -17.38
CA ILE A 485 -3.09 9.57 -18.40
C ILE A 485 -2.40 8.25 -18.06
N CYS A 486 -2.67 7.21 -18.84
CA CYS A 486 -2.22 5.86 -18.58
C CYS A 486 -1.09 5.49 -19.54
N ILE A 487 0.03 5.06 -19.00
CA ILE A 487 1.15 4.48 -19.74
C ILE A 487 0.89 2.98 -19.87
N LEU A 488 0.85 2.46 -21.08
CA LEU A 488 0.60 1.06 -21.38
C LEU A 488 1.72 0.54 -22.27
N ALA A 489 2.67 -0.16 -21.67
CA ALA A 489 3.85 -0.73 -22.31
C ALA A 489 3.87 -2.26 -22.15
N ASP A 490 4.61 -2.93 -23.01
CA ASP A 490 4.84 -4.37 -22.90
C ASP A 490 5.62 -4.70 -21.61
N ALA A 491 5.42 -5.89 -21.07
CA ALA A 491 6.09 -6.33 -19.86
C ALA A 491 7.52 -6.89 -20.11
N ASP A 492 8.12 -6.53 -21.23
CA ASP A 492 9.50 -6.88 -21.58
C ASP A 492 10.47 -5.71 -21.29
N SER A 493 11.76 -5.94 -21.49
CA SER A 493 12.81 -4.94 -21.23
C SER A 493 12.67 -3.67 -22.06
N ASP A 494 12.13 -3.75 -23.27
CA ASP A 494 11.93 -2.60 -24.15
C ASP A 494 10.71 -1.78 -23.70
N GLY A 495 9.60 -2.43 -23.32
CA GLY A 495 8.43 -1.79 -22.78
C GLY A 495 8.70 -1.11 -21.45
N LEU A 496 9.42 -1.76 -20.53
CA LEU A 496 9.86 -1.16 -19.27
C LEU A 496 10.74 0.08 -19.50
N HIS A 497 11.61 0.04 -20.52
CA HIS A 497 12.40 1.22 -20.89
C HIS A 497 11.52 2.38 -21.39
N ILE A 498 10.52 2.09 -22.24
CA ILE A 498 9.57 3.11 -22.74
C ILE A 498 8.75 3.69 -21.58
N ALA A 499 8.26 2.84 -20.68
CA ALA A 499 7.55 3.30 -19.48
C ALA A 499 8.42 4.21 -18.61
N THR A 500 9.70 3.85 -18.39
CA THR A 500 10.66 4.66 -17.63
C THR A 500 10.90 6.03 -18.30
N LEU A 501 11.06 6.07 -19.62
CA LEU A 501 11.24 7.34 -20.35
C LEU A 501 10.00 8.23 -20.28
N LEU A 502 8.79 7.64 -20.33
CA LEU A 502 7.54 8.39 -20.14
C LEU A 502 7.38 8.90 -18.70
N CYS A 503 7.68 8.07 -17.70
CA CYS A 503 7.69 8.52 -16.31
C CYS A 503 8.68 9.68 -16.12
N ALA A 504 9.86 9.59 -16.70
CA ALA A 504 10.85 10.68 -16.67
C ALA A 504 10.34 11.96 -17.34
N LEU A 505 9.72 11.84 -18.51
CA LEU A 505 9.09 12.96 -19.21
C LEU A 505 8.05 13.66 -18.32
N PHE A 506 7.15 12.90 -17.72
CA PHE A 506 6.10 13.45 -16.87
C PHE A 506 6.66 14.04 -15.58
N THR A 507 7.56 13.34 -14.89
CA THR A 507 8.16 13.82 -13.63
C THR A 507 8.96 15.11 -13.83
N ARG A 508 9.64 15.27 -14.98
CA ARG A 508 10.49 16.43 -15.23
C ARG A 508 9.74 17.58 -15.89
N HIS A 509 8.99 17.33 -16.97
CA HIS A 509 8.44 18.36 -17.84
C HIS A 509 6.93 18.56 -17.73
N PHE A 510 6.22 17.63 -17.10
CA PHE A 510 4.79 17.74 -16.83
C PHE A 510 4.51 17.49 -15.36
N ARG A 511 5.35 18.05 -14.51
CA ARG A 511 5.36 17.79 -13.06
C ARG A 511 4.01 18.08 -12.42
N ALA A 512 3.34 19.16 -12.81
CA ALA A 512 2.01 19.50 -12.32
C ALA A 512 0.98 18.39 -12.55
N LEU A 513 1.09 17.59 -13.63
CA LEU A 513 0.22 16.42 -13.86
C LEU A 513 0.50 15.27 -12.90
N VAL A 514 1.75 15.08 -12.48
CA VAL A 514 2.13 14.06 -11.49
C VAL A 514 1.64 14.47 -10.11
N GLU A 515 1.90 15.70 -9.70
CA GLU A 515 1.48 16.25 -8.40
C GLU A 515 -0.06 16.31 -8.27
N ALA A 516 -0.77 16.58 -9.36
CA ALA A 516 -2.23 16.52 -9.40
C ALA A 516 -2.80 15.10 -9.49
N GLY A 517 -1.95 14.06 -9.58
CA GLY A 517 -2.37 12.67 -9.56
C GLY A 517 -2.99 12.15 -10.86
N HIS A 518 -2.66 12.75 -12.01
CA HIS A 518 -3.22 12.38 -13.32
C HIS A 518 -2.48 11.23 -14.02
N ILE A 519 -1.24 10.90 -13.61
CA ILE A 519 -0.38 9.94 -14.32
C ILE A 519 -0.46 8.57 -13.69
N TYR A 520 -0.65 7.54 -14.54
CA TYR A 520 -0.75 6.14 -14.13
C TYR A 520 0.05 5.24 -15.06
N VAL A 521 0.57 4.14 -14.51
CA VAL A 521 1.14 3.03 -15.26
C VAL A 521 0.14 1.87 -15.22
N ALA A 522 -0.26 1.38 -16.38
CA ALA A 522 -1.15 0.23 -16.48
C ALA A 522 -0.34 -1.06 -16.37
N MET A 523 -0.86 -2.02 -15.61
CA MET A 523 -0.23 -3.30 -15.34
C MET A 523 -0.96 -4.42 -16.10
N PRO A 524 -0.57 -4.75 -17.35
CA PRO A 524 -1.13 -5.88 -18.05
C PRO A 524 -0.67 -7.20 -17.42
N PRO A 525 -1.51 -8.26 -17.41
CA PRO A 525 -1.10 -9.55 -16.88
C PRO A 525 -0.08 -10.24 -17.78
N LEU A 526 0.87 -10.95 -17.16
CA LEU A 526 1.80 -11.84 -17.86
C LEU A 526 1.21 -13.20 -18.20
N TYR A 527 0.23 -13.65 -17.40
CA TYR A 527 -0.32 -15.00 -17.53
C TYR A 527 -1.84 -15.00 -17.63
N ARG A 528 -2.32 -15.88 -18.50
CA ARG A 528 -3.71 -16.34 -18.54
C ARG A 528 -3.76 -17.79 -18.12
N ILE A 529 -4.68 -18.14 -17.22
CA ILE A 529 -4.86 -19.47 -16.66
C ILE A 529 -6.31 -19.88 -16.89
N ASP A 530 -6.51 -20.85 -17.79
CA ASP A 530 -7.82 -21.41 -18.07
C ASP A 530 -8.04 -22.68 -17.24
N CYS A 531 -9.13 -22.73 -16.49
CA CYS A 531 -9.55 -23.87 -15.68
C CYS A 531 -11.01 -24.24 -16.01
N GLY A 532 -11.20 -25.14 -16.95
CA GLY A 532 -12.53 -25.50 -17.46
C GLY A 532 -13.17 -24.32 -18.20
N LYS A 533 -14.20 -23.69 -17.58
CA LYS A 533 -14.87 -22.49 -18.14
C LYS A 533 -14.42 -21.19 -17.47
N GLU A 534 -13.64 -21.28 -16.41
CA GLU A 534 -13.14 -20.12 -15.68
C GLU A 534 -11.80 -19.67 -16.24
N VAL A 535 -11.61 -18.36 -16.32
CA VAL A 535 -10.36 -17.73 -16.79
C VAL A 535 -9.84 -16.85 -15.66
N PHE A 536 -8.56 -16.98 -15.36
CA PHE A 536 -7.84 -16.17 -14.38
C PHE A 536 -6.66 -15.49 -15.08
N TYR A 537 -6.28 -14.35 -14.56
CA TYR A 537 -5.13 -13.61 -15.01
C TYR A 537 -4.19 -13.37 -13.83
N ALA A 538 -2.88 -13.43 -14.10
CA ALA A 538 -1.84 -13.16 -13.11
C ALA A 538 -0.82 -12.17 -13.69
N LEU A 539 -0.38 -11.21 -12.85
CA LEU A 539 0.58 -10.18 -13.25
C LEU A 539 2.00 -10.76 -13.38
N ASP A 540 2.35 -11.67 -12.49
CA ASP A 540 3.69 -12.22 -12.31
C ASP A 540 3.65 -13.72 -12.02
N ASP A 541 4.80 -14.29 -11.76
CA ASP A 541 4.96 -15.71 -11.45
C ASP A 541 4.33 -16.06 -10.09
N ASP A 542 4.42 -15.17 -9.09
CA ASP A 542 3.87 -15.40 -7.75
C ASP A 542 2.34 -15.46 -7.78
N GLU A 543 1.70 -14.51 -8.46
CA GLU A 543 0.24 -14.55 -8.65
C GLU A 543 -0.19 -15.80 -9.43
N LYS A 544 0.58 -16.20 -10.46
CA LYS A 544 0.32 -17.43 -11.23
C LYS A 544 0.36 -18.65 -10.32
N GLU A 545 1.40 -18.79 -9.50
CA GLU A 545 1.53 -19.90 -8.56
C GLU A 545 0.39 -19.92 -7.56
N GLY A 546 0.06 -18.78 -6.99
CA GLY A 546 -1.07 -18.64 -6.06
C GLY A 546 -2.42 -19.03 -6.70
N VAL A 547 -2.63 -18.71 -7.98
CA VAL A 547 -3.82 -19.14 -8.73
C VAL A 547 -3.79 -20.65 -8.97
N LEU A 548 -2.66 -21.20 -9.39
CA LEU A 548 -2.50 -22.64 -9.65
C LEU A 548 -2.72 -23.48 -8.38
N GLU A 549 -2.22 -23.01 -7.25
CA GLU A 549 -2.42 -23.68 -5.96
C GLU A 549 -3.89 -23.72 -5.56
N ARG A 550 -4.63 -22.62 -5.72
CA ARG A 550 -6.08 -22.57 -5.49
C ARG A 550 -6.85 -23.52 -6.41
N LEU A 551 -6.39 -23.64 -7.67
CA LEU A 551 -7.03 -24.48 -8.67
C LEU A 551 -6.63 -25.96 -8.57
N SER A 552 -5.55 -26.31 -7.87
CA SER A 552 -5.08 -27.69 -7.68
C SER A 552 -6.15 -28.63 -7.07
N LYS A 553 -7.08 -28.05 -6.30
CA LYS A 553 -8.21 -28.77 -5.69
C LYS A 553 -9.37 -29.03 -6.67
N LYS A 554 -9.37 -28.41 -7.85
CA LYS A 554 -10.41 -28.60 -8.88
C LYS A 554 -10.03 -29.72 -9.83
N LYS A 555 -10.96 -30.63 -10.14
CA LYS A 555 -10.75 -31.74 -11.09
C LYS A 555 -10.83 -31.29 -12.57
N ALA A 556 -10.47 -30.05 -12.90
CA ALA A 556 -10.52 -29.52 -14.24
C ALA A 556 -9.10 -29.42 -14.83
N LYS A 557 -8.99 -29.55 -16.17
CA LYS A 557 -7.71 -29.37 -16.86
C LYS A 557 -7.34 -27.89 -16.78
N ILE A 558 -6.14 -27.61 -16.31
CA ILE A 558 -5.58 -26.26 -16.23
C ILE A 558 -4.66 -26.07 -17.43
N ASN A 559 -4.81 -24.95 -18.12
CA ASN A 559 -3.91 -24.50 -19.20
C ASN A 559 -3.37 -23.11 -18.85
N VAL A 560 -2.07 -22.93 -18.95
CA VAL A 560 -1.39 -21.65 -18.66
C VAL A 560 -0.80 -21.12 -19.95
N GLN A 561 -1.13 -19.89 -20.30
CA GLN A 561 -0.57 -19.15 -21.43
C GLN A 561 0.19 -17.94 -20.88
N ARG A 562 1.44 -17.76 -21.30
CA ARG A 562 2.22 -16.55 -21.04
C ARG A 562 2.08 -15.58 -22.21
N PHE A 563 1.80 -14.32 -21.91
CA PHE A 563 1.84 -13.24 -22.90
C PHE A 563 3.26 -12.66 -22.93
N LYS A 564 3.84 -12.54 -24.12
CA LYS A 564 5.15 -11.90 -24.31
C LYS A 564 5.04 -10.40 -24.50
N GLY A 565 3.85 -9.92 -24.89
CA GLY A 565 3.56 -8.51 -25.08
C GLY A 565 2.07 -8.27 -25.35
N LEU A 566 1.67 -7.01 -25.35
CA LEU A 566 0.29 -6.55 -25.58
C LEU A 566 -0.25 -6.95 -26.95
N GLY A 567 0.63 -7.12 -27.94
CA GLY A 567 0.27 -7.55 -29.28
C GLY A 567 -0.24 -8.99 -29.37
N GLU A 568 0.04 -9.83 -28.37
CA GLU A 568 -0.46 -11.21 -28.26
C GLU A 568 -1.84 -11.29 -27.61
N MET A 569 -2.28 -10.21 -26.94
CA MET A 569 -3.59 -10.13 -26.34
C MET A 569 -4.64 -9.73 -27.39
N ASN A 570 -5.71 -10.49 -27.48
CA ASN A 570 -6.84 -10.04 -28.30
C ASN A 570 -7.54 -8.83 -27.61
N PRO A 571 -8.31 -8.02 -28.37
CA PRO A 571 -8.95 -6.81 -27.82
C PRO A 571 -9.84 -7.06 -26.61
N LEU A 572 -10.52 -8.20 -26.52
CA LEU A 572 -11.37 -8.54 -25.39
C LEU A 572 -10.54 -8.81 -24.13
N GLN A 573 -9.45 -9.57 -24.26
CA GLN A 573 -8.52 -9.83 -23.17
C GLN A 573 -7.90 -8.53 -22.66
N LEU A 574 -7.42 -7.67 -23.56
CA LEU A 574 -6.83 -6.39 -23.20
C LEU A 574 -7.85 -5.47 -22.50
N ARG A 575 -9.11 -5.49 -22.96
CA ARG A 575 -10.19 -4.77 -22.30
C ARG A 575 -10.40 -5.28 -20.88
N GLU A 576 -10.67 -6.56 -20.71
CA GLU A 576 -11.03 -7.18 -19.43
C GLU A 576 -9.93 -7.10 -18.38
N THR A 577 -8.67 -7.05 -18.77
CA THR A 577 -7.53 -7.09 -17.84
C THR A 577 -6.91 -5.73 -17.57
N THR A 578 -6.90 -4.84 -18.58
CA THR A 578 -6.02 -3.65 -18.56
C THR A 578 -6.76 -2.33 -18.77
N MET A 579 -7.89 -2.33 -19.49
CA MET A 579 -8.57 -1.08 -19.84
C MET A 579 -9.90 -0.86 -19.11
N ASP A 580 -10.63 -1.93 -18.72
CA ASP A 580 -11.90 -1.79 -18.01
C ASP A 580 -11.66 -1.25 -16.59
N PRO A 581 -12.29 -0.12 -16.21
CA PRO A 581 -12.13 0.47 -14.89
C PRO A 581 -12.42 -0.46 -13.69
N ASN A 582 -13.25 -1.49 -13.92
CA ASN A 582 -13.66 -2.41 -12.85
C ASN A 582 -12.66 -3.54 -12.59
N THR A 583 -11.81 -3.86 -13.56
CA THR A 583 -10.96 -5.07 -13.53
C THR A 583 -9.48 -4.78 -13.69
N ARG A 584 -9.13 -3.65 -14.30
CA ARG A 584 -7.75 -3.23 -14.54
C ARG A 584 -6.98 -2.90 -13.27
N ARG A 585 -5.66 -2.97 -13.37
CA ARG A 585 -4.75 -2.48 -12.34
C ARG A 585 -3.95 -1.29 -12.88
N LEU A 586 -4.03 -0.17 -12.18
CA LEU A 586 -3.26 1.04 -12.47
C LEU A 586 -2.44 1.39 -11.24
N VAL A 587 -1.16 1.69 -11.45
CA VAL A 587 -0.26 2.24 -10.43
C VAL A 587 -0.13 3.73 -10.69
N GLN A 588 -0.49 4.56 -9.72
CA GLN A 588 -0.34 6.01 -9.83
C GLN A 588 1.13 6.39 -9.69
N LEU A 589 1.61 7.27 -10.57
CA LEU A 589 2.94 7.85 -10.45
C LEU A 589 2.89 8.97 -9.40
N THR A 590 3.63 8.80 -8.32
CA THR A 590 3.75 9.77 -7.22
C THR A 590 5.20 10.19 -7.04
N ILE A 591 5.40 11.35 -6.43
CA ILE A 591 6.71 11.85 -5.99
C ILE A 591 6.63 11.96 -4.48
N ASP A 592 7.07 10.92 -3.77
CA ASP A 592 7.00 10.87 -2.30
C ASP A 592 8.14 11.68 -1.66
N ASP A 593 9.32 11.64 -2.27
CA ASP A 593 10.50 12.44 -1.91
C ASP A 593 11.11 13.02 -3.18
N ASN A 594 11.09 14.34 -3.26
CA ASN A 594 11.57 15.04 -4.44
C ASN A 594 13.07 14.86 -4.67
N GLU A 595 13.87 14.96 -3.62
CA GLU A 595 15.34 14.91 -3.72
C GLU A 595 15.79 13.49 -4.10
N GLN A 596 15.27 12.49 -3.44
CA GLN A 596 15.54 11.07 -3.75
C GLN A 596 15.04 10.68 -5.16
N THR A 597 13.85 11.15 -5.55
CA THR A 597 13.30 10.89 -6.89
C THR A 597 14.21 11.48 -7.97
N MET A 598 14.61 12.74 -7.81
CA MET A 598 15.47 13.42 -8.77
C MET A 598 16.86 12.79 -8.84
N GLU A 599 17.45 12.39 -7.70
CA GLU A 599 18.74 11.72 -7.64
C GLU A 599 18.69 10.34 -8.32
N MET A 600 17.67 9.54 -8.04
CA MET A 600 17.47 8.22 -8.66
C MET A 600 17.26 8.33 -10.18
N MET A 601 16.41 9.24 -10.62
CA MET A 601 16.17 9.47 -12.03
C MET A 601 17.40 10.02 -12.76
N ASP A 602 18.19 10.89 -12.11
CA ASP A 602 19.46 11.37 -12.64
C ASP A 602 20.48 10.23 -12.75
N MET A 603 20.58 9.40 -11.72
CA MET A 603 21.43 8.21 -11.75
C MET A 603 21.03 7.27 -12.89
N LEU A 604 19.73 6.99 -13.09
CA LEU A 604 19.24 6.09 -14.12
C LEU A 604 19.40 6.65 -15.54
N LEU A 605 19.13 7.94 -15.75
CA LEU A 605 18.96 8.53 -17.09
C LEU A 605 20.03 9.57 -17.47
N GLY A 606 20.80 10.07 -16.52
CA GLY A 606 21.85 11.06 -16.75
C GLY A 606 23.00 10.47 -17.60
N LYS A 607 23.41 11.19 -18.67
CA LYS A 607 24.45 10.70 -19.59
C LYS A 607 25.79 10.47 -18.93
N LYS A 608 26.13 11.29 -17.94
CA LYS A 608 27.42 11.26 -17.24
C LYS A 608 27.48 10.28 -16.07
N ARG A 609 26.36 9.60 -15.74
CA ARG A 609 26.22 8.74 -14.57
C ARG A 609 26.41 7.24 -14.89
N ALA A 610 27.12 6.91 -15.97
CA ALA A 610 27.32 5.51 -16.41
C ALA A 610 28.07 4.66 -15.38
N ASP A 611 29.06 5.24 -14.68
CA ASP A 611 29.83 4.53 -13.66
C ASP A 611 29.00 4.33 -12.38
N ASP A 612 28.15 5.31 -12.03
CA ASP A 612 27.22 5.19 -10.90
C ASP A 612 26.20 4.09 -11.15
N ARG A 613 25.62 4.02 -12.37
CA ARG A 613 24.73 2.91 -12.78
C ARG A 613 25.41 1.55 -12.70
N ARG A 614 26.69 1.49 -13.13
CA ARG A 614 27.46 0.23 -13.03
C ARG A 614 27.64 -0.18 -11.59
N SER A 615 28.02 0.74 -10.72
CA SER A 615 28.19 0.50 -9.28
C SER A 615 26.85 0.11 -8.63
N TRP A 616 25.76 0.80 -9.01
CA TRP A 616 24.42 0.48 -8.52
C TRP A 616 23.98 -0.90 -8.96
N LEU A 617 24.21 -1.28 -10.23
CA LEU A 617 23.91 -2.62 -10.76
C LEU A 617 24.76 -3.70 -10.09
N GLN A 618 26.03 -3.43 -9.80
CA GLN A 618 26.90 -4.38 -9.07
C GLN A 618 26.42 -4.59 -7.64
N THR A 619 25.84 -3.57 -7.02
CA THR A 619 25.35 -3.61 -5.63
C THR A 619 23.94 -4.21 -5.54
N ASN A 620 23.10 -3.99 -6.55
CA ASN A 620 21.68 -4.32 -6.53
C ASN A 620 21.27 -5.25 -7.70
N GLY A 621 22.21 -5.71 -8.52
CA GLY A 621 21.91 -6.52 -9.72
C GLY A 621 21.31 -7.90 -9.41
N ASP A 622 21.55 -8.41 -8.20
CA ASP A 622 20.95 -9.65 -7.73
C ASP A 622 19.46 -9.51 -7.37
N MET A 623 18.93 -8.28 -7.41
CA MET A 623 17.50 -8.00 -7.21
C MET A 623 16.68 -8.05 -8.53
N ALA A 624 17.34 -8.23 -9.68
CA ALA A 624 16.64 -8.36 -10.94
C ALA A 624 16.16 -9.80 -11.12
N GLU A 625 14.85 -10.01 -11.16
CA GLU A 625 14.24 -11.23 -11.68
C GLU A 625 14.51 -11.31 -13.20
N VAL A 626 15.26 -12.33 -13.63
CA VAL A 626 15.59 -12.57 -15.04
C VAL A 626 14.59 -13.52 -15.69
#